data_637f7ebd05afa2227be6dea81ee7a837
#
_entry.id   637f7ebd05afa2227be6dea81ee7a837
#
_cell.length_a   1.000
_cell.length_b   1.000
_cell.length_c   1.000
_cell.angle_alpha   90.00
_cell.angle_beta   90.00
_cell.angle_gamma   90.00
#
_symmetry.space_group_name_H-M   'P 1'
#
loop_
_entity.id
_entity.type
_entity.pdbx_description
1 polymer ?
#
loop_
_entity_poly.entity_id
_entity_poly.type
_entity_poly.pdbx_seq_one_letter_code
_entity_poly.pdbx_strand_id
1 'polypeptide(L)'
;NTAFVAVNTSESYVKPSGKLVSVNMADGSITGTCDLGGQPDSTAHDAAGSFVVIAIENERDEDAGDGRIGQMPAGWVSMVSVADDLADCATLKTTDVTGLAEIGADDPEPEFVDVNGLNETVVTMQENNEMVVIDANGTVISHFPAGTVDLVRIDTEDERAALDFTGEQMGRLREPDGVQWLDDDHFMIANEGDMDGGSRSVTVFKKDGALVWESNSEFETPIIQSGHYPDKRSDAKGAEPEGMEVATFGDKTYAFILAERASTVSVYDVTDAASPVFKQLLPSGIAPEGVIAIPSRNLFVTANEADLIEDGGVRSHVMVYELQDAPAQYPTLTSEGMDGLTGWGAISGMVADEDGMIYAVNDSFYGYQPT
;
A
#
# COMPACT_ATOMS: atom_id res chain seq x y z
N ASN A 1 -23.78 -7.67 -8.56
CA ASN A 1 -22.91 -7.83 -9.75
C ASN A 1 -22.47 -6.49 -10.35
N THR A 2 -22.27 -5.45 -9.53
CA THR A 2 -21.85 -4.12 -9.92
C THR A 2 -20.47 -3.82 -9.34
N ALA A 3 -19.57 -3.24 -10.15
CA ALA A 3 -18.37 -2.59 -9.66
C ALA A 3 -18.64 -1.10 -9.49
N PHE A 4 -18.16 -0.54 -8.37
CA PHE A 4 -18.15 0.89 -8.13
C PHE A 4 -16.73 1.39 -8.38
N VAL A 5 -16.59 2.32 -9.31
CA VAL A 5 -15.29 2.82 -9.77
C VAL A 5 -15.24 4.32 -9.53
N ALA A 6 -14.30 4.75 -8.70
CA ALA A 6 -13.97 6.16 -8.57
C ALA A 6 -13.11 6.58 -9.77
N VAL A 7 -13.44 7.72 -10.37
CA VAL A 7 -12.78 8.22 -11.57
C VAL A 7 -12.39 9.67 -11.33
N ASN A 8 -11.09 9.94 -11.30
CA ASN A 8 -10.56 11.29 -11.30
C ASN A 8 -10.87 11.97 -12.64
N THR A 9 -11.49 13.15 -12.61
CA THR A 9 -11.81 13.98 -13.78
C THR A 9 -11.31 15.41 -13.63
N SER A 10 -10.37 15.62 -12.72
CA SER A 10 -9.81 16.94 -12.40
C SER A 10 -9.23 17.64 -13.61
N GLU A 11 -9.46 18.95 -13.71
CA GLU A 11 -8.81 19.80 -14.72
C GLU A 11 -7.39 20.19 -14.30
N SER A 12 -7.19 20.30 -12.99
CA SER A 12 -5.90 20.61 -12.35
C SER A 12 -6.05 20.44 -10.84
N TYR A 13 -4.95 20.48 -10.09
CA TYR A 13 -4.92 20.42 -8.62
C TYR A 13 -5.85 21.44 -7.93
N VAL A 14 -6.00 22.65 -8.48
CA VAL A 14 -6.90 23.70 -7.94
C VAL A 14 -8.32 23.63 -8.52
N LYS A 15 -8.62 22.66 -9.35
CA LYS A 15 -9.95 22.38 -9.92
C LYS A 15 -10.19 20.87 -9.91
N PRO A 16 -10.17 20.25 -8.72
CA PRO A 16 -10.41 18.84 -8.59
C PRO A 16 -11.86 18.51 -8.95
N SER A 17 -12.06 17.32 -9.49
CA SER A 17 -13.38 16.76 -9.76
C SER A 17 -13.28 15.25 -9.91
N GLY A 18 -14.38 14.56 -9.63
CA GLY A 18 -14.42 13.10 -9.77
C GLY A 18 -15.83 12.56 -9.83
N LYS A 19 -15.92 11.30 -10.16
CA LYS A 19 -17.19 10.58 -10.30
C LYS A 19 -17.10 9.20 -9.69
N LEU A 20 -18.19 8.77 -9.07
CA LEU A 20 -18.41 7.36 -8.76
C LEU A 20 -19.25 6.76 -9.87
N VAL A 21 -18.73 5.76 -10.57
CA VAL A 21 -19.36 5.09 -11.71
C VAL A 21 -19.79 3.68 -11.30
N SER A 22 -21.07 3.34 -11.47
CA SER A 22 -21.58 1.99 -11.30
C SER A 22 -21.50 1.24 -12.63
N VAL A 23 -20.78 0.11 -12.64
CA VAL A 23 -20.51 -0.70 -13.85
C VAL A 23 -21.10 -2.10 -13.69
N ASN A 24 -21.95 -2.51 -14.59
CA ASN A 24 -22.45 -3.88 -14.65
C ASN A 24 -21.32 -4.84 -15.07
N MET A 25 -20.92 -5.73 -14.17
CA MET A 25 -19.81 -6.68 -14.40
C MET A 25 -20.11 -7.74 -15.45
N ALA A 26 -21.38 -7.93 -15.88
CA ALA A 26 -21.72 -8.94 -16.88
C ALA A 26 -21.41 -8.48 -18.31
N ASP A 27 -21.49 -7.19 -18.59
CA ASP A 27 -21.35 -6.65 -19.95
C ASP A 27 -20.51 -5.36 -20.03
N GLY A 28 -20.01 -4.85 -18.89
CA GLY A 28 -19.21 -3.65 -18.82
C GLY A 28 -19.99 -2.34 -19.01
N SER A 29 -21.32 -2.39 -19.03
CA SER A 29 -22.13 -1.19 -19.22
C SER A 29 -22.14 -0.30 -17.97
N ILE A 30 -22.07 1.03 -18.18
CA ILE A 30 -22.27 2.01 -17.11
C ILE A 30 -23.76 2.10 -16.82
N THR A 31 -24.14 1.84 -15.58
CA THR A 31 -25.54 1.85 -15.11
C THR A 31 -25.90 3.07 -14.29
N GLY A 32 -24.91 3.77 -13.73
CA GLY A 32 -25.11 4.97 -12.92
C GLY A 32 -23.83 5.78 -12.78
N THR A 33 -23.98 7.07 -12.46
CA THR A 33 -22.82 7.95 -12.20
C THR A 33 -23.24 9.01 -11.20
N CYS A 34 -22.46 9.17 -10.12
CA CYS A 34 -22.58 10.24 -9.15
C CYS A 34 -21.41 11.22 -9.30
N ASP A 35 -21.69 12.52 -9.26
CA ASP A 35 -20.67 13.55 -9.15
C ASP A 35 -20.16 13.61 -7.71
N LEU A 36 -18.86 13.50 -7.51
CA LEU A 36 -18.23 13.52 -6.19
C LEU A 36 -17.81 14.93 -5.76
N GLY A 37 -17.66 15.85 -6.71
CA GLY A 37 -17.28 17.22 -6.44
C GLY A 37 -15.78 17.44 -6.14
N GLY A 38 -14.99 16.39 -6.03
CA GLY A 38 -13.54 16.41 -5.78
C GLY A 38 -12.85 15.21 -6.39
N GLN A 39 -11.53 15.18 -6.34
CA GLN A 39 -10.68 14.11 -6.83
C GLN A 39 -10.78 12.92 -5.88
N PRO A 40 -11.33 11.77 -6.31
CA PRO A 40 -11.29 10.56 -5.51
C PRO A 40 -9.95 9.85 -5.68
N ASP A 41 -9.48 9.25 -4.60
CA ASP A 41 -8.38 8.31 -4.61
C ASP A 41 -8.88 6.87 -4.45
N SER A 42 -9.30 6.45 -3.28
CA SER A 42 -9.70 5.08 -3.03
C SER A 42 -11.19 4.91 -2.70
N THR A 43 -11.67 3.67 -2.81
CA THR A 43 -13.05 3.32 -2.47
C THR A 43 -13.12 1.99 -1.73
N ALA A 44 -14.04 1.91 -0.74
CA ALA A 44 -14.40 0.67 -0.09
C ALA A 44 -15.94 0.55 0.05
N HIS A 45 -16.41 -0.64 0.39
CA HIS A 45 -17.82 -0.89 0.64
C HIS A 45 -18.01 -1.77 1.87
N ASP A 46 -19.16 -1.68 2.52
CA ASP A 46 -19.51 -2.58 3.60
C ASP A 46 -19.74 -4.02 3.09
N ALA A 47 -19.64 -5.00 3.97
CA ALA A 47 -19.79 -6.42 3.63
C ALA A 47 -21.16 -6.77 3.01
N ALA A 48 -22.20 -5.97 3.30
CA ALA A 48 -23.54 -6.14 2.74
C ALA A 48 -23.70 -5.47 1.36
N GLY A 49 -22.73 -4.63 0.93
CA GLY A 49 -22.85 -3.81 -0.27
C GLY A 49 -23.96 -2.77 -0.17
N SER A 50 -24.21 -2.23 1.03
CA SER A 50 -25.29 -1.27 1.28
C SER A 50 -24.85 0.18 1.14
N PHE A 51 -23.56 0.45 1.19
CA PHE A 51 -22.96 1.76 0.89
C PHE A 51 -21.53 1.62 0.34
N VAL A 52 -21.07 2.66 -0.32
CA VAL A 52 -19.69 2.85 -0.73
C VAL A 52 -19.15 4.08 -0.02
N VAL A 53 -17.93 3.98 0.51
CA VAL A 53 -17.15 5.09 1.03
C VAL A 53 -16.05 5.43 0.03
N ILE A 54 -15.71 6.70 -0.11
CA ILE A 54 -14.73 7.21 -1.06
C ILE A 54 -13.85 8.23 -0.34
N ALA A 55 -12.54 8.04 -0.39
CA ALA A 55 -11.58 9.06 -0.05
C ALA A 55 -11.61 10.11 -1.17
N ILE A 56 -11.76 11.37 -0.81
CA ILE A 56 -11.64 12.52 -1.72
C ILE A 56 -10.41 13.27 -1.27
N GLU A 57 -9.34 13.00 -1.94
CA GLU A 57 -8.01 13.47 -1.62
C GLU A 57 -7.86 14.95 -1.97
N ASN A 58 -8.18 15.34 -3.23
CA ASN A 58 -7.88 16.64 -3.79
C ASN A 58 -6.38 16.98 -3.74
N GLU A 59 -5.59 16.01 -4.14
CA GLU A 59 -4.13 16.00 -4.18
C GLU A 59 -3.52 17.39 -4.43
N ARG A 60 -2.55 17.79 -3.63
CA ARG A 60 -1.79 19.03 -3.83
C ARG A 60 -0.78 18.89 -4.96
N ASP A 61 -0.35 20.02 -5.50
CA ASP A 61 0.71 20.09 -6.52
C ASP A 61 2.09 20.01 -5.83
N GLU A 62 2.67 18.83 -5.82
CA GLU A 62 3.99 18.56 -5.24
C GLU A 62 5.13 19.31 -5.93
N ASP A 63 4.93 19.70 -7.20
CA ASP A 63 5.88 20.53 -7.94
C ASP A 63 5.78 22.03 -7.58
N ALA A 64 4.78 22.42 -6.76
CA ALA A 64 4.59 23.80 -6.35
C ALA A 64 5.46 24.15 -5.15
N GLY A 65 6.44 25.03 -5.33
CA GLY A 65 7.28 25.53 -4.24
C GLY A 65 8.25 24.51 -3.71
N ASP A 66 7.99 24.00 -2.51
CA ASP A 66 8.75 22.93 -1.85
C ASP A 66 7.93 21.63 -1.72
N GLY A 67 6.82 21.54 -2.43
CA GLY A 67 5.91 20.40 -2.40
C GLY A 67 4.97 20.36 -1.19
N ARG A 68 4.97 21.41 -0.34
CA ARG A 68 4.23 21.44 0.94
C ARG A 68 3.15 22.52 0.99
N ILE A 69 2.86 23.12 -0.16
CA ILE A 69 1.86 24.18 -0.27
C ILE A 69 0.48 23.53 -0.31
N GLY A 70 -0.25 23.65 0.80
CA GLY A 70 -1.64 23.23 0.86
C GLY A 70 -2.50 23.91 -0.20
N GLN A 71 -3.45 23.19 -0.76
CA GLN A 71 -4.32 23.67 -1.82
C GLN A 71 -5.79 23.53 -1.45
N MET A 72 -6.60 24.38 -2.05
CA MET A 72 -8.05 24.34 -1.83
C MET A 72 -8.76 24.00 -3.15
N PRO A 73 -9.86 23.23 -3.07
CA PRO A 73 -10.50 22.72 -1.87
C PRO A 73 -9.70 21.59 -1.20
N ALA A 74 -9.67 21.57 0.13
CA ALA A 74 -9.12 20.45 0.90
C ALA A 74 -9.91 19.16 0.64
N GLY A 75 -9.31 18.00 0.99
CA GLY A 75 -9.96 16.71 0.87
C GLY A 75 -11.03 16.44 1.95
N TRP A 76 -11.82 15.40 1.73
CA TRP A 76 -12.86 14.92 2.66
C TRP A 76 -13.19 13.46 2.39
N VAL A 77 -14.01 12.84 3.24
CA VAL A 77 -14.55 11.50 2.99
C VAL A 77 -15.99 11.58 2.52
N SER A 78 -16.31 10.89 1.43
CA SER A 78 -17.68 10.77 0.91
C SER A 78 -18.26 9.39 1.19
N MET A 79 -19.58 9.32 1.41
CA MET A 79 -20.31 8.08 1.58
C MET A 79 -21.62 8.14 0.79
N VAL A 80 -21.94 7.08 0.06
CA VAL A 80 -23.17 6.97 -0.73
C VAL A 80 -23.84 5.62 -0.51
N SER A 81 -25.16 5.62 -0.29
CA SER A 81 -25.93 4.38 -0.15
C SER A 81 -26.08 3.65 -1.48
N VAL A 82 -26.15 2.33 -1.42
CA VAL A 82 -26.38 1.46 -2.58
C VAL A 82 -27.75 0.81 -2.44
N ALA A 83 -28.56 0.89 -3.47
CA ALA A 83 -29.86 0.24 -3.56
C ALA A 83 -30.05 -0.38 -4.96
N ASP A 84 -30.52 -1.62 -5.03
CA ASP A 84 -30.72 -2.35 -6.28
C ASP A 84 -29.45 -2.40 -7.16
N ASP A 85 -28.29 -2.63 -6.55
CA ASP A 85 -26.96 -2.63 -7.19
C ASP A 85 -26.54 -1.28 -7.82
N LEU A 86 -27.12 -0.16 -7.42
CA LEU A 86 -26.80 1.19 -7.90
C LEU A 86 -26.49 2.13 -6.73
N ALA A 87 -25.53 3.01 -6.93
CA ALA A 87 -25.27 4.11 -6.02
C ALA A 87 -26.40 5.15 -6.10
N ASP A 88 -27.04 5.44 -4.97
CA ASP A 88 -28.08 6.48 -4.88
C ASP A 88 -27.41 7.84 -4.61
N CYS A 89 -27.12 8.58 -5.67
CA CYS A 89 -26.46 9.89 -5.60
C CYS A 89 -27.18 10.91 -4.69
N ALA A 90 -28.48 10.73 -4.44
CA ALA A 90 -29.23 11.64 -3.57
C ALA A 90 -28.88 11.44 -2.08
N THR A 91 -28.24 10.33 -1.74
CA THR A 91 -27.80 10.00 -0.38
C THR A 91 -26.33 10.38 -0.11
N LEU A 92 -25.63 10.93 -1.12
CA LEU A 92 -24.22 11.33 -0.98
C LEU A 92 -24.06 12.27 0.22
N LYS A 93 -23.20 11.88 1.15
CA LYS A 93 -22.83 12.65 2.33
C LYS A 93 -21.32 12.88 2.29
N THR A 94 -20.89 13.94 2.95
CA THR A 94 -19.49 14.26 3.17
C THR A 94 -19.18 14.32 4.65
N THR A 95 -18.02 13.82 5.03
CA THR A 95 -17.43 13.98 6.36
C THR A 95 -16.23 14.90 6.23
N ASP A 96 -16.30 16.04 6.88
CA ASP A 96 -15.20 17.00 6.96
C ASP A 96 -14.16 16.48 7.95
N VAL A 97 -12.91 16.37 7.52
CA VAL A 97 -11.75 15.93 8.31
C VAL A 97 -10.74 17.05 8.53
N THR A 98 -11.08 18.28 8.11
CA THR A 98 -10.26 19.46 8.31
C THR A 98 -10.02 19.74 9.79
N GLY A 99 -8.77 20.06 10.16
CA GLY A 99 -8.40 20.39 11.51
C GLY A 99 -8.19 19.20 12.46
N LEU A 100 -8.28 17.96 11.97
CA LEU A 100 -8.02 16.77 12.80
C LEU A 100 -6.53 16.50 12.96
N ALA A 101 -5.75 16.62 11.89
CA ALA A 101 -4.31 16.37 11.90
C ALA A 101 -3.51 17.54 12.52
N GLU A 102 -2.30 17.23 13.00
CA GLU A 102 -1.33 18.25 13.42
C GLU A 102 -0.53 18.81 12.23
N ILE A 103 -0.29 17.98 11.20
CA ILE A 103 0.43 18.34 9.97
C ILE A 103 -0.60 18.67 8.89
N GLY A 104 -0.48 19.81 8.22
CA GLY A 104 -1.37 20.18 7.13
C GLY A 104 -2.85 20.28 7.54
N ALA A 105 -3.17 20.73 8.76
CA ALA A 105 -4.52 20.70 9.33
C ALA A 105 -5.61 21.35 8.45
N ASP A 106 -5.24 22.35 7.67
CA ASP A 106 -6.18 23.09 6.79
C ASP A 106 -6.36 22.41 5.43
N ASP A 107 -5.53 21.43 5.11
CA ASP A 107 -5.50 20.71 3.85
C ASP A 107 -5.34 19.19 4.11
N PRO A 108 -6.40 18.52 4.59
CA PRO A 108 -6.40 17.07 4.72
C PRO A 108 -6.46 16.41 3.34
N GLU A 109 -5.65 15.38 3.15
CA GLU A 109 -5.59 14.56 1.94
C GLU A 109 -5.91 13.10 2.32
N PRO A 110 -7.23 12.72 2.36
CA PRO A 110 -7.62 11.34 2.58
C PRO A 110 -7.22 10.45 1.42
N GLU A 111 -6.41 9.45 1.67
CA GLU A 111 -5.80 8.54 0.70
C GLU A 111 -6.59 7.23 0.59
N PHE A 112 -6.48 6.39 1.57
CA PHE A 112 -7.06 5.06 1.54
C PHE A 112 -8.20 4.87 2.54
N VAL A 113 -9.17 4.01 2.19
CA VAL A 113 -10.32 3.69 3.05
C VAL A 113 -10.58 2.19 3.08
N ASP A 114 -11.00 1.68 4.25
CA ASP A 114 -11.55 0.33 4.40
C ASP A 114 -12.68 0.30 5.42
N VAL A 115 -13.58 -0.70 5.31
CA VAL A 115 -14.81 -0.82 6.13
C VAL A 115 -14.85 -2.15 6.88
N ASN A 116 -14.97 -2.08 8.22
CA ASN A 116 -15.04 -3.28 9.07
C ASN A 116 -16.45 -3.88 9.17
N GLY A 117 -16.58 -5.00 9.90
CA GLY A 117 -17.85 -5.70 10.12
C GLY A 117 -18.89 -4.92 10.92
N LEU A 118 -18.52 -3.84 11.60
CA LEU A 118 -19.41 -2.91 12.30
C LEU A 118 -19.84 -1.72 11.44
N ASN A 119 -19.45 -1.70 10.16
CA ASN A 119 -19.64 -0.59 9.23
C ASN A 119 -18.92 0.71 9.68
N GLU A 120 -17.80 0.57 10.36
CA GLU A 120 -16.88 1.67 10.64
C GLU A 120 -15.83 1.74 9.54
N THR A 121 -15.54 2.94 9.08
CA THR A 121 -14.52 3.21 8.05
C THR A 121 -13.24 3.68 8.71
N VAL A 122 -12.11 3.07 8.39
CA VAL A 122 -10.78 3.64 8.66
C VAL A 122 -10.30 4.40 7.43
N VAL A 123 -9.60 5.49 7.65
CA VAL A 123 -9.08 6.40 6.62
C VAL A 123 -7.63 6.72 6.95
N THR A 124 -6.75 6.62 5.98
CA THR A 124 -5.42 7.21 6.03
C THR A 124 -5.47 8.63 5.49
N MET A 125 -4.70 9.52 6.10
CA MET A 125 -4.35 10.83 5.56
C MET A 125 -2.83 10.88 5.51
N GLN A 126 -2.27 10.53 4.36
CA GLN A 126 -0.85 10.16 4.22
C GLN A 126 0.06 11.30 4.60
N GLU A 127 0.01 12.42 3.92
CA GLU A 127 0.87 13.59 4.14
C GLU A 127 0.60 14.26 5.48
N ASN A 128 -0.64 14.13 5.97
CA ASN A 128 -0.99 14.61 7.30
C ASN A 128 -0.48 13.69 8.41
N ASN A 129 0.02 12.48 8.07
CA ASN A 129 0.46 11.44 8.99
C ASN A 129 -0.59 11.15 10.08
N GLU A 130 -1.86 11.06 9.69
CA GLU A 130 -3.02 10.94 10.59
C GLU A 130 -3.91 9.77 10.19
N MET A 131 -4.52 9.13 11.18
CA MET A 131 -5.54 8.10 11.03
C MET A 131 -6.89 8.63 11.49
N VAL A 132 -7.95 8.33 10.74
CA VAL A 132 -9.33 8.71 11.12
C VAL A 132 -10.24 7.49 11.07
N VAL A 133 -11.13 7.35 12.06
CA VAL A 133 -12.18 6.32 12.07
C VAL A 133 -13.55 6.99 12.11
N ILE A 134 -14.42 6.59 11.19
CA ILE A 134 -15.73 7.19 10.93
C ILE A 134 -16.81 6.12 11.10
N ASP A 135 -17.93 6.44 11.76
CA ASP A 135 -19.07 5.53 11.87
C ASP A 135 -19.94 5.51 10.58
N ALA A 136 -20.88 4.56 10.49
CA ALA A 136 -21.81 4.43 9.36
C ALA A 136 -22.69 5.67 9.09
N ASN A 137 -22.72 6.65 10.02
CA ASN A 137 -23.45 7.89 9.85
C ASN A 137 -22.57 9.04 9.32
N GLY A 138 -21.27 8.78 9.12
CA GLY A 138 -20.29 9.80 8.73
C GLY A 138 -19.79 10.63 9.91
N THR A 139 -19.84 10.11 11.14
CA THR A 139 -19.33 10.80 12.32
C THR A 139 -17.93 10.29 12.65
N VAL A 140 -16.96 11.19 12.78
CA VAL A 140 -15.62 10.84 13.27
C VAL A 140 -15.74 10.35 14.73
N ILE A 141 -15.35 9.10 14.97
CA ILE A 141 -15.40 8.45 16.30
C ILE A 141 -14.03 8.33 16.94
N SER A 142 -12.97 8.37 16.13
CA SER A 142 -11.59 8.40 16.59
C SER A 142 -10.71 9.05 15.54
N HIS A 143 -9.65 9.75 15.96
CA HIS A 143 -8.55 10.15 15.11
C HIS A 143 -7.27 10.25 15.95
N PHE A 144 -6.12 10.04 15.34
CA PHE A 144 -4.83 10.08 16.02
C PHE A 144 -3.68 10.11 15.00
N PRO A 145 -2.54 10.75 15.33
CA PRO A 145 -1.38 10.74 14.45
C PRO A 145 -0.84 9.31 14.28
N ALA A 146 -0.50 8.95 13.06
CA ALA A 146 0.16 7.67 12.76
C ALA A 146 1.52 7.56 13.48
N GLY A 147 2.12 8.70 13.83
CA GLY A 147 3.33 8.76 14.64
C GLY A 147 4.61 8.43 13.87
N THR A 148 5.64 7.95 14.58
CA THR A 148 6.98 7.74 14.01
C THR A 148 7.53 6.36 14.31
N VAL A 149 8.57 5.97 13.54
CA VAL A 149 9.34 4.74 13.73
C VAL A 149 10.83 5.08 13.80
N ASP A 150 11.56 4.40 14.67
CA ASP A 150 13.02 4.42 14.69
C ASP A 150 13.54 3.27 13.83
N LEU A 151 14.10 3.60 12.67
CA LEU A 151 14.64 2.62 11.74
C LEU A 151 16.15 2.44 12.00
N VAL A 152 16.57 1.19 12.07
CA VAL A 152 17.98 0.81 12.24
C VAL A 152 18.32 -0.33 11.28
N ARG A 153 19.59 -0.46 10.90
CA ARG A 153 20.04 -1.45 9.93
C ARG A 153 19.34 -1.28 8.57
N ILE A 154 19.25 -0.05 8.13
CA ILE A 154 18.75 0.33 6.80
C ILE A 154 19.89 0.91 5.96
N ASP A 155 19.73 0.87 4.65
CA ASP A 155 20.53 1.65 3.73
C ASP A 155 19.93 3.06 3.62
N THR A 156 20.76 4.08 3.58
CA THR A 156 20.36 5.49 3.56
C THR A 156 20.96 6.29 2.40
N GLU A 157 21.68 5.62 1.51
CA GLU A 157 22.44 6.25 0.41
C GLU A 157 22.09 5.63 -0.95
N ASP A 158 21.76 6.44 -1.96
CA ASP A 158 21.66 6.03 -3.37
C ASP A 158 23.03 6.12 -4.04
N GLU A 159 23.99 5.26 -3.68
CA GLU A 159 25.33 5.33 -4.26
C GLU A 159 25.60 4.33 -5.39
N ARG A 160 24.74 3.35 -5.61
CA ARG A 160 24.87 2.31 -6.65
C ARG A 160 26.16 1.47 -6.60
N ALA A 161 26.94 1.62 -5.54
CA ALA A 161 28.23 0.97 -5.39
C ALA A 161 28.19 -0.20 -4.42
N ALA A 162 27.39 -0.08 -3.38
CA ALA A 162 27.19 -1.07 -2.33
C ALA A 162 25.76 -0.97 -1.81
N LEU A 163 25.31 -2.04 -1.16
CA LEU A 163 24.12 -2.06 -0.30
C LEU A 163 24.64 -2.08 1.14
N ASP A 164 24.49 -0.97 1.87
CA ASP A 164 25.04 -0.80 3.23
C ASP A 164 23.93 -0.64 4.28
N PHE A 165 23.48 -1.75 4.83
CA PHE A 165 22.44 -1.80 5.86
C PHE A 165 22.98 -1.52 7.27
N THR A 166 23.82 -0.50 7.42
CA THR A 166 24.37 -0.05 8.72
C THR A 166 23.81 1.28 9.19
N GLY A 167 23.02 1.94 8.36
CA GLY A 167 22.41 3.24 8.64
C GLY A 167 21.24 3.18 9.61
N GLU A 168 20.81 4.37 10.04
CA GLU A 168 19.66 4.58 10.92
C GLU A 168 18.90 5.86 10.56
N GLN A 169 17.58 5.88 10.75
CA GLN A 169 16.72 7.06 10.69
C GLN A 169 15.82 7.06 11.90
N MET A 170 16.03 8.02 12.81
CA MET A 170 15.28 8.12 14.07
C MET A 170 14.08 9.02 13.90
N GLY A 171 12.92 8.60 14.45
CA GLY A 171 11.70 9.40 14.43
C GLY A 171 11.14 9.64 13.02
N ARG A 172 11.30 8.69 12.11
CA ARG A 172 10.76 8.77 10.74
C ARG A 172 9.23 8.70 10.80
N LEU A 173 8.53 9.69 10.24
CA LEU A 173 7.07 9.67 10.13
C LEU A 173 6.62 8.42 9.35
N ARG A 174 5.44 7.89 9.67
CA ARG A 174 4.88 6.75 8.93
C ARG A 174 4.35 7.18 7.58
N GLU A 175 3.55 8.22 7.54
CA GLU A 175 2.80 8.67 6.36
C GLU A 175 2.19 7.47 5.62
N PRO A 176 1.12 6.86 6.19
CA PRO A 176 0.56 5.63 5.69
C PRO A 176 -0.30 5.86 4.45
N ASP A 177 -0.12 5.05 3.42
CA ASP A 177 -1.03 4.92 2.29
C ASP A 177 -2.07 3.83 2.57
N GLY A 178 -1.83 2.59 2.16
CA GLY A 178 -2.78 1.48 2.26
C GLY A 178 -3.20 1.14 3.69
N VAL A 179 -4.47 0.86 3.89
CA VAL A 179 -5.03 0.41 5.16
C VAL A 179 -6.05 -0.70 4.97
N GLN A 180 -6.04 -1.70 5.86
CA GLN A 180 -7.04 -2.76 5.88
C GLN A 180 -7.38 -3.19 7.31
N TRP A 181 -8.65 -3.38 7.60
CA TRP A 181 -9.10 -3.97 8.85
C TRP A 181 -8.68 -5.44 8.95
N LEU A 182 -8.12 -5.82 10.10
CA LEU A 182 -7.84 -7.22 10.45
C LEU A 182 -9.04 -7.86 11.15
N ASP A 183 -9.75 -7.08 11.94
CA ASP A 183 -11.00 -7.40 12.64
C ASP A 183 -11.77 -6.11 12.98
N ASP A 184 -12.82 -6.18 13.82
CA ASP A 184 -13.62 -5.01 14.18
C ASP A 184 -12.92 -3.99 15.13
N ASP A 185 -11.69 -4.27 15.59
CA ASP A 185 -10.93 -3.43 16.53
C ASP A 185 -9.52 -3.11 16.06
N HIS A 186 -8.94 -3.94 15.16
CA HIS A 186 -7.57 -3.81 14.69
C HIS A 186 -7.52 -3.57 13.19
N PHE A 187 -6.62 -2.70 12.75
CA PHE A 187 -6.29 -2.51 11.34
C PHE A 187 -4.77 -2.44 11.13
N MET A 188 -4.32 -2.76 9.94
CA MET A 188 -2.93 -2.67 9.51
C MET A 188 -2.79 -1.56 8.50
N ILE A 189 -1.65 -0.85 8.55
CA ILE A 189 -1.29 0.19 7.60
C ILE A 189 0.05 -0.12 6.93
N ALA A 190 0.18 0.27 5.68
CA ALA A 190 1.43 0.27 4.93
C ALA A 190 2.02 1.69 4.99
N ASN A 191 3.26 1.81 5.46
CA ASN A 191 3.90 3.10 5.74
C ASN A 191 4.82 3.49 4.58
N GLU A 192 4.24 3.88 3.49
CA GLU A 192 4.95 4.26 2.27
C GLU A 192 5.75 5.55 2.46
N GLY A 193 5.03 6.60 2.85
CA GLY A 193 5.54 7.95 2.96
C GLY A 193 5.40 8.76 1.67
N ASP A 194 5.26 10.06 1.84
CA ASP A 194 5.19 10.99 0.72
C ASP A 194 5.98 12.27 1.01
N MET A 195 5.53 13.10 1.95
CA MET A 195 6.06 14.43 2.17
C MET A 195 7.37 14.43 2.98
N ASP A 196 7.37 13.85 4.17
CA ASP A 196 8.48 13.84 5.14
C ASP A 196 8.77 12.44 5.69
N GLY A 197 7.86 11.52 5.46
CA GLY A 197 7.80 10.20 6.06
C GLY A 197 8.35 9.10 5.18
N GLY A 198 7.76 7.95 5.34
CA GLY A 198 8.19 6.70 4.72
C GLY A 198 9.01 5.87 5.69
N SER A 199 8.33 5.30 6.70
CA SER A 199 9.01 4.44 7.66
C SER A 199 9.30 3.03 7.15
N ARG A 200 9.03 2.75 5.86
CA ARG A 200 9.39 1.49 5.18
C ARG A 200 8.86 0.24 5.87
N SER A 201 7.75 0.37 6.60
CA SER A 201 7.29 -0.63 7.54
C SER A 201 5.78 -0.83 7.45
N VAL A 202 5.27 -1.80 8.18
CA VAL A 202 3.84 -2.01 8.35
C VAL A 202 3.51 -2.01 9.85
N THR A 203 2.37 -1.44 10.19
CA THR A 203 1.98 -1.21 11.58
C THR A 203 0.58 -1.71 11.84
N VAL A 204 0.31 -2.31 13.00
CA VAL A 204 -1.04 -2.62 13.47
C VAL A 204 -1.42 -1.68 14.59
N PHE A 205 -2.55 -1.02 14.42
CA PHE A 205 -3.21 -0.21 15.44
C PHE A 205 -4.56 -0.79 15.85
N LYS A 206 -5.00 -0.40 17.04
CA LYS A 206 -6.42 -0.42 17.39
C LYS A 206 -7.11 0.85 16.88
N LYS A 207 -8.42 0.76 16.71
CA LYS A 207 -9.24 1.91 16.30
C LYS A 207 -9.24 3.09 17.30
N ASP A 208 -8.74 2.90 18.52
CA ASP A 208 -8.56 3.95 19.52
C ASP A 208 -7.14 4.58 19.50
N GLY A 209 -6.28 4.17 18.55
CA GLY A 209 -4.92 4.65 18.39
C GLY A 209 -3.85 3.89 19.17
N ALA A 210 -4.22 2.84 19.88
CA ALA A 210 -3.21 2.03 20.58
C ALA A 210 -2.35 1.25 19.57
N LEU A 211 -1.04 1.47 19.59
CA LEU A 211 -0.08 0.68 18.81
C LEU A 211 -0.05 -0.77 19.34
N VAL A 212 -0.23 -1.74 18.45
CA VAL A 212 -0.27 -3.15 18.78
C VAL A 212 0.99 -3.87 18.31
N TRP A 213 1.40 -3.64 17.07
CA TRP A 213 2.56 -4.27 16.47
C TRP A 213 3.19 -3.37 15.41
N GLU A 214 4.49 -3.53 15.22
CA GLU A 214 5.29 -2.77 14.27
C GLU A 214 6.37 -3.68 13.66
N SER A 215 6.49 -3.72 12.34
CA SER A 215 7.52 -4.50 11.66
C SER A 215 8.91 -3.89 11.76
N ASN A 216 9.01 -2.59 11.98
CA ASN A 216 10.27 -1.86 11.88
C ASN A 216 11.00 -2.18 10.55
N SER A 217 12.33 -2.17 10.57
CA SER A 217 13.17 -2.52 9.40
C SER A 217 13.06 -4.00 8.98
N GLU A 218 12.38 -4.85 9.75
CA GLU A 218 12.25 -6.28 9.42
C GLU A 218 11.36 -6.53 8.19
N PHE A 219 10.50 -5.56 7.82
CA PHE A 219 9.72 -5.64 6.59
C PHE A 219 10.62 -5.76 5.35
N GLU A 220 11.70 -5.00 5.28
CA GLU A 220 12.63 -5.02 4.15
C GLU A 220 13.57 -6.25 4.15
N THR A 221 13.73 -6.94 5.29
CA THR A 221 14.68 -8.06 5.41
C THR A 221 14.51 -9.14 4.32
N PRO A 222 13.34 -9.73 4.09
CA PRO A 222 13.16 -10.74 3.02
C PRO A 222 13.35 -10.15 1.62
N ILE A 223 13.05 -8.89 1.40
CA ILE A 223 13.25 -8.17 0.15
C ILE A 223 14.74 -8.03 -0.15
N ILE A 224 15.51 -7.58 0.83
CA ILE A 224 16.98 -7.47 0.75
C ILE A 224 17.61 -8.84 0.47
N GLN A 225 17.21 -9.85 1.23
CA GLN A 225 17.75 -11.21 1.11
C GLN A 225 17.45 -11.87 -0.22
N SER A 226 16.38 -11.49 -0.91
CA SER A 226 16.00 -12.02 -2.22
C SER A 226 16.54 -11.22 -3.41
N GLY A 227 17.31 -10.15 -3.16
CA GLY A 227 17.91 -9.32 -4.21
C GLY A 227 16.94 -8.35 -4.90
N HIS A 228 15.83 -8.02 -4.24
CA HIS A 228 14.80 -7.11 -4.74
C HIS A 228 14.85 -5.71 -4.12
N TYR A 229 15.80 -5.44 -3.23
CA TYR A 229 15.90 -4.13 -2.59
C TYR A 229 16.22 -3.02 -3.61
N PRO A 230 15.45 -1.94 -3.64
CA PRO A 230 15.60 -0.85 -4.61
C PRO A 230 16.60 0.20 -4.11
N ASP A 231 17.91 -0.03 -4.29
CA ASP A 231 18.99 0.85 -3.84
C ASP A 231 18.78 2.34 -4.16
N LYS A 232 18.23 2.63 -5.34
CA LYS A 232 17.90 3.99 -5.77
C LYS A 232 16.92 4.72 -4.83
N ARG A 233 16.24 3.98 -3.94
CA ARG A 233 15.29 4.53 -2.98
C ARG A 233 15.81 4.54 -1.54
N SER A 234 17.10 4.20 -1.35
CA SER A 234 17.72 4.12 -0.02
C SER A 234 17.74 5.46 0.71
N ASP A 235 17.98 6.56 0.00
CA ASP A 235 17.98 7.92 0.56
C ASP A 235 16.57 8.50 0.77
N ALA A 236 15.54 7.80 0.26
CA ALA A 236 14.14 8.23 0.33
C ALA A 236 13.28 7.28 1.20
N LYS A 237 12.55 6.36 0.56
CA LYS A 237 11.49 5.56 1.17
C LYS A 237 11.73 4.04 1.11
N GLY A 238 12.89 3.57 0.63
CA GLY A 238 13.26 2.15 0.55
C GLY A 238 12.35 1.33 -0.35
N ALA A 239 11.82 0.22 0.16
CA ALA A 239 11.00 -0.71 -0.61
C ALA A 239 9.57 -0.21 -0.90
N GLU A 240 9.12 0.82 -0.21
CA GLU A 240 7.81 1.46 -0.34
C GLU A 240 6.66 0.46 -0.22
N PRO A 241 6.27 0.07 1.02
CA PRO A 241 5.03 -0.65 1.25
C PRO A 241 3.85 0.30 1.01
N GLU A 242 3.01 -0.02 0.05
CA GLU A 242 1.94 0.84 -0.46
C GLU A 242 0.59 0.14 -0.36
N GLY A 243 0.08 -0.45 -1.44
CA GLY A 243 -1.19 -1.14 -1.45
C GLY A 243 -1.22 -2.41 -0.57
N MET A 244 -2.37 -2.74 -0.03
CA MET A 244 -2.53 -3.95 0.76
C MET A 244 -3.94 -4.54 0.69
N GLU A 245 -4.04 -5.85 0.97
CA GLU A 245 -5.30 -6.59 1.05
C GLU A 245 -5.28 -7.57 2.21
N VAL A 246 -6.39 -7.70 2.91
CA VAL A 246 -6.56 -8.69 3.98
C VAL A 246 -7.69 -9.65 3.63
N ALA A 247 -7.40 -10.95 3.65
CA ALA A 247 -8.39 -11.96 3.31
C ALA A 247 -8.23 -13.26 4.11
N THR A 248 -9.36 -13.91 4.38
CA THR A 248 -9.41 -15.20 5.07
C THR A 248 -9.51 -16.35 4.07
N PHE A 249 -8.50 -17.23 4.08
CA PHE A 249 -8.45 -18.48 3.33
C PHE A 249 -8.54 -19.66 4.30
N GLY A 250 -9.67 -20.37 4.27
CA GLY A 250 -9.93 -21.46 5.23
C GLY A 250 -10.09 -20.95 6.66
N ASP A 251 -9.15 -21.31 7.54
CA ASP A 251 -9.10 -20.89 8.95
C ASP A 251 -8.00 -19.87 9.24
N LYS A 252 -7.37 -19.34 8.20
CA LYS A 252 -6.26 -18.38 8.29
C LYS A 252 -6.59 -17.08 7.61
N THR A 253 -6.27 -15.98 8.27
CA THR A 253 -6.34 -14.64 7.71
C THR A 253 -4.93 -14.19 7.34
N TYR A 254 -4.78 -13.71 6.12
CA TYR A 254 -3.51 -13.22 5.58
C TYR A 254 -3.62 -11.74 5.21
N ALA A 255 -2.55 -11.00 5.49
CA ALA A 255 -2.31 -9.68 4.90
C ALA A 255 -1.28 -9.83 3.77
N PHE A 256 -1.58 -9.23 2.64
CA PHE A 256 -0.74 -9.13 1.46
C PHE A 256 -0.34 -7.67 1.32
N ILE A 257 0.95 -7.37 1.48
CA ILE A 257 1.47 -6.00 1.41
C ILE A 257 2.32 -5.89 0.15
N LEU A 258 1.98 -4.96 -0.70
CA LEU A 258 2.71 -4.65 -1.92
C LEU A 258 3.89 -3.77 -1.58
N ALA A 259 5.08 -4.17 -2.01
CA ALA A 259 6.28 -3.34 -1.96
C ALA A 259 6.55 -2.85 -3.39
N GLU A 260 6.03 -1.69 -3.71
CA GLU A 260 5.95 -1.15 -5.08
C GLU A 260 7.32 -1.12 -5.75
N ARG A 261 8.28 -0.42 -5.14
CA ARG A 261 9.63 -0.23 -5.72
C ARG A 261 10.47 -1.51 -5.68
N ALA A 262 10.11 -2.46 -4.82
CA ALA A 262 10.75 -3.77 -4.78
C ALA A 262 10.10 -4.79 -5.72
N SER A 263 8.93 -4.50 -6.30
CA SER A 263 8.18 -5.41 -7.17
C SER A 263 7.91 -6.77 -6.52
N THR A 264 7.48 -6.74 -5.26
CA THR A 264 7.21 -7.94 -4.44
C THR A 264 5.95 -7.79 -3.61
N VAL A 265 5.44 -8.92 -3.11
CA VAL A 265 4.35 -8.96 -2.14
C VAL A 265 4.81 -9.70 -0.90
N SER A 266 4.79 -9.04 0.25
CA SER A 266 5.01 -9.66 1.55
C SER A 266 3.72 -10.24 2.09
N VAL A 267 3.72 -11.53 2.46
CA VAL A 267 2.55 -12.23 3.00
C VAL A 267 2.74 -12.47 4.50
N TYR A 268 1.80 -12.00 5.30
CA TYR A 268 1.76 -12.21 6.75
C TYR A 268 0.52 -13.02 7.14
N ASP A 269 0.67 -13.99 8.05
CA ASP A 269 -0.45 -14.59 8.79
C ASP A 269 -0.84 -13.61 9.90
N VAL A 270 -2.02 -13.04 9.80
CA VAL A 270 -2.61 -12.07 10.72
C VAL A 270 -3.85 -12.64 11.42
N THR A 271 -3.95 -13.97 11.50
CA THR A 271 -5.04 -14.66 12.23
C THR A 271 -5.10 -14.21 13.70
N ASP A 272 -3.95 -13.88 14.29
CA ASP A 272 -3.83 -13.11 15.52
C ASP A 272 -3.35 -11.69 15.16
N ALA A 273 -4.27 -10.73 15.15
CA ALA A 273 -4.00 -9.34 14.80
C ALA A 273 -2.90 -8.70 15.66
N ALA A 274 -2.70 -9.18 16.89
CA ALA A 274 -1.66 -8.68 17.78
C ALA A 274 -0.28 -9.27 17.52
N SER A 275 -0.16 -10.28 16.66
CA SER A 275 1.09 -10.99 16.41
C SER A 275 1.22 -11.43 14.95
N PRO A 276 1.28 -10.51 13.98
CA PRO A 276 1.52 -10.84 12.58
C PRO A 276 2.79 -11.65 12.39
N VAL A 277 2.72 -12.70 11.56
CA VAL A 277 3.84 -13.62 11.30
C VAL A 277 4.13 -13.65 9.80
N PHE A 278 5.32 -13.20 9.39
CA PHE A 278 5.78 -13.29 8.02
C PHE A 278 5.78 -14.76 7.55
N LYS A 279 5.24 -15.00 6.35
CA LYS A 279 5.09 -16.34 5.76
C LYS A 279 5.96 -16.56 4.54
N GLN A 280 5.93 -15.61 3.61
CA GLN A 280 6.69 -15.70 2.37
C GLN A 280 6.72 -14.35 1.64
N LEU A 281 7.69 -14.21 0.75
CA LEU A 281 7.75 -13.14 -0.23
C LEU A 281 7.32 -13.72 -1.59
N LEU A 282 6.36 -13.08 -2.26
CA LEU A 282 5.95 -13.43 -3.61
C LEU A 282 6.63 -12.49 -4.61
N PRO A 283 7.18 -12.99 -5.72
CA PRO A 283 7.60 -12.12 -6.80
C PRO A 283 6.36 -11.51 -7.46
N SER A 284 6.41 -10.23 -7.81
CA SER A 284 5.34 -9.55 -8.54
C SER A 284 5.80 -9.06 -9.91
N GLY A 285 4.89 -8.46 -10.66
CA GLY A 285 5.23 -7.59 -11.78
C GLY A 285 5.83 -6.28 -11.28
N ILE A 286 6.23 -5.40 -12.20
CA ILE A 286 6.89 -4.15 -11.84
C ILE A 286 5.84 -3.15 -11.33
N ALA A 287 6.12 -2.54 -10.18
CA ALA A 287 5.26 -1.61 -9.47
C ALA A 287 3.86 -2.21 -9.21
N PRO A 288 3.74 -3.17 -8.28
CA PRO A 288 2.43 -3.63 -7.82
C PRO A 288 1.79 -2.56 -6.95
N GLU A 289 0.58 -2.15 -7.29
CA GLU A 289 -0.20 -1.12 -6.60
C GLU A 289 -1.60 -1.63 -6.24
N GLY A 290 -2.40 -2.01 -7.24
CA GLY A 290 -3.73 -2.57 -7.00
C GLY A 290 -3.69 -4.05 -6.62
N VAL A 291 -4.60 -4.47 -5.74
CA VAL A 291 -4.62 -5.82 -5.21
C VAL A 291 -6.04 -6.29 -4.88
N ILE A 292 -6.31 -7.59 -5.07
CA ILE A 292 -7.56 -8.21 -4.63
C ILE A 292 -7.36 -9.69 -4.32
N ALA A 293 -7.96 -10.13 -3.22
CA ALA A 293 -8.08 -11.55 -2.88
C ALA A 293 -9.44 -12.11 -3.30
N ILE A 294 -9.46 -13.33 -3.76
CA ILE A 294 -10.68 -14.08 -4.12
C ILE A 294 -10.67 -15.43 -3.39
N PRO A 295 -10.95 -15.45 -2.07
CA PRO A 295 -10.83 -16.66 -1.25
C PRO A 295 -11.69 -17.81 -1.73
N SER A 296 -12.87 -17.54 -2.29
CA SER A 296 -13.77 -18.56 -2.86
C SER A 296 -13.16 -19.34 -4.03
N ARG A 297 -12.06 -18.84 -4.61
CA ARG A 297 -11.31 -19.47 -5.70
C ARG A 297 -9.88 -19.79 -5.31
N ASN A 298 -9.47 -19.55 -4.08
CA ASN A 298 -8.09 -19.62 -3.60
C ASN A 298 -7.12 -18.75 -4.43
N LEU A 299 -7.57 -17.59 -4.89
CA LEU A 299 -6.78 -16.69 -5.73
C LEU A 299 -6.46 -15.39 -5.01
N PHE A 300 -5.30 -14.86 -5.38
CA PHE A 300 -4.83 -13.51 -5.07
C PHE A 300 -4.32 -12.89 -6.38
N VAL A 301 -4.61 -11.62 -6.61
CA VAL A 301 -4.31 -10.93 -7.88
C VAL A 301 -3.69 -9.58 -7.59
N THR A 302 -2.59 -9.24 -8.28
CA THR A 302 -2.00 -7.90 -8.26
C THR A 302 -2.16 -7.22 -9.62
N ALA A 303 -2.42 -5.93 -9.60
CA ALA A 303 -2.26 -5.03 -10.74
C ALA A 303 -0.88 -4.38 -10.64
N ASN A 304 -0.11 -4.43 -11.72
CA ASN A 304 1.24 -3.89 -11.78
C ASN A 304 1.21 -2.77 -12.82
N GLU A 305 1.36 -1.54 -12.35
CA GLU A 305 1.02 -0.34 -13.12
C GLU A 305 2.10 0.05 -14.15
N ALA A 306 3.38 -0.27 -13.87
CA ALA A 306 4.47 0.18 -14.72
C ALA A 306 4.34 -0.29 -16.18
N ASP A 307 4.13 0.64 -17.10
CA ASP A 307 4.13 0.40 -18.56
C ASP A 307 5.45 0.90 -19.16
N LEU A 308 6.40 -0.03 -19.35
CA LEU A 308 7.74 0.26 -19.86
C LEU A 308 7.88 0.01 -21.37
N ILE A 309 6.78 0.00 -22.12
CA ILE A 309 6.80 -0.37 -23.55
C ILE A 309 7.63 0.62 -24.38
N GLU A 310 7.65 1.89 -24.03
CA GLU A 310 8.44 2.90 -24.73
C GLU A 310 9.95 2.72 -24.53
N ASP A 311 10.35 2.11 -23.39
CA ASP A 311 11.73 1.76 -23.06
C ASP A 311 12.12 0.33 -23.50
N GLY A 312 11.22 -0.37 -24.22
CA GLY A 312 11.42 -1.75 -24.67
C GLY A 312 11.20 -2.80 -23.57
N GLY A 313 10.61 -2.41 -22.44
CA GLY A 313 10.25 -3.28 -21.34
C GLY A 313 8.84 -3.89 -21.46
N VAL A 314 8.34 -4.38 -20.35
CA VAL A 314 6.98 -4.98 -20.26
C VAL A 314 5.91 -3.90 -20.16
N ARG A 315 4.70 -4.22 -20.58
CA ARG A 315 3.53 -3.37 -20.32
C ARG A 315 2.98 -3.60 -18.92
N SER A 316 2.16 -2.66 -18.45
CA SER A 316 1.31 -2.90 -17.28
C SER A 316 0.54 -4.22 -17.43
N HIS A 317 0.42 -4.97 -16.34
CA HIS A 317 -0.18 -6.30 -16.36
C HIS A 317 -0.69 -6.71 -14.98
N VAL A 318 -1.50 -7.75 -14.95
CA VAL A 318 -1.93 -8.39 -13.71
C VAL A 318 -1.19 -9.71 -13.51
N MET A 319 -0.87 -10.03 -12.25
CA MET A 319 -0.40 -11.36 -11.87
C MET A 319 -1.47 -12.06 -11.04
N VAL A 320 -1.58 -13.37 -11.22
CA VAL A 320 -2.55 -14.21 -10.51
C VAL A 320 -1.80 -15.30 -9.77
N TYR A 321 -2.03 -15.37 -8.46
CA TYR A 321 -1.46 -16.37 -7.57
C TYR A 321 -2.57 -17.30 -7.09
N GLU A 322 -2.24 -18.57 -6.91
CA GLU A 322 -3.15 -19.59 -6.37
C GLU A 322 -2.59 -20.13 -5.05
N LEU A 323 -3.41 -20.09 -4.00
CA LEU A 323 -3.08 -20.75 -2.74
C LEU A 323 -3.21 -22.26 -2.90
N GLN A 324 -2.13 -22.99 -2.61
CA GLN A 324 -2.04 -24.44 -2.71
C GLN A 324 -1.47 -25.05 -1.43
N ASP A 325 -1.91 -26.27 -1.10
CA ASP A 325 -1.27 -27.09 -0.07
C ASP A 325 -0.05 -27.84 -0.67
N ALA A 326 0.95 -27.06 -1.09
CA ALA A 326 2.15 -27.51 -1.78
C ALA A 326 3.27 -26.47 -1.59
N PRO A 327 4.55 -26.86 -1.79
CA PRO A 327 5.65 -25.91 -1.87
C PRO A 327 5.42 -24.89 -3.00
N ALA A 328 5.93 -23.67 -2.80
CA ALA A 328 5.88 -22.61 -3.82
C ALA A 328 6.45 -23.11 -5.16
N GLN A 329 5.84 -22.71 -6.26
CA GLN A 329 6.18 -23.17 -7.61
C GLN A 329 7.21 -22.26 -8.31
N TYR A 330 7.91 -21.44 -7.57
CA TYR A 330 8.99 -20.58 -8.09
C TYR A 330 10.29 -20.82 -7.31
N PRO A 331 11.45 -20.82 -7.99
CA PRO A 331 12.74 -20.90 -7.33
C PRO A 331 13.07 -19.56 -6.68
N THR A 332 13.76 -19.60 -5.55
CA THR A 332 14.24 -18.40 -4.85
C THR A 332 15.75 -18.52 -4.66
N LEU A 333 16.48 -17.45 -5.03
CA LEU A 333 17.84 -17.22 -4.58
C LEU A 333 17.77 -16.30 -3.35
N THR A 334 18.41 -16.68 -2.26
CA THR A 334 18.33 -15.93 -1.01
C THR A 334 19.66 -15.96 -0.25
N SER A 335 19.97 -14.84 0.43
CA SER A 335 21.05 -14.76 1.40
C SER A 335 20.59 -15.07 2.84
N GLU A 336 19.37 -15.54 3.02
CA GLU A 336 18.88 -15.99 4.34
C GLU A 336 19.81 -17.03 4.95
N GLY A 337 20.16 -16.85 6.23
CA GLY A 337 21.06 -17.73 6.98
C GLY A 337 22.54 -17.41 6.83
N MET A 338 22.91 -16.38 6.07
CA MET A 338 24.27 -15.83 6.06
C MET A 338 24.55 -15.03 7.34
N ASP A 339 25.83 -14.80 7.64
CA ASP A 339 26.24 -13.94 8.75
C ASP A 339 25.88 -12.47 8.44
N GLY A 340 24.97 -11.91 9.21
CA GLY A 340 24.47 -10.55 9.03
C GLY A 340 23.42 -10.41 7.91
N LEU A 341 22.92 -9.19 7.73
CA LEU A 341 22.00 -8.84 6.63
C LEU A 341 22.83 -8.57 5.38
N THR A 342 22.76 -9.50 4.42
CA THR A 342 23.52 -9.44 3.18
C THR A 342 22.59 -9.16 2.02
N GLY A 343 22.65 -7.92 1.49
CA GLY A 343 21.98 -7.53 0.24
C GLY A 343 22.80 -7.99 -0.98
N TRP A 344 22.10 -8.20 -2.07
CA TRP A 344 22.69 -8.51 -3.36
C TRP A 344 21.77 -8.07 -4.49
N GLY A 345 22.29 -7.99 -5.72
CA GLY A 345 21.48 -7.61 -6.89
C GLY A 345 22.35 -7.52 -8.13
N ALA A 346 21.72 -7.10 -9.24
CA ALA A 346 22.39 -6.84 -10.53
C ALA A 346 23.33 -7.98 -10.99
N ILE A 347 22.99 -9.24 -10.74
CA ILE A 347 23.76 -10.38 -11.22
C ILE A 347 23.72 -10.40 -12.74
N SER A 348 24.90 -10.28 -13.39
CA SER A 348 25.04 -10.21 -14.84
C SER A 348 25.66 -11.46 -15.47
N GLY A 349 26.32 -12.31 -14.69
CA GLY A 349 26.87 -13.55 -15.16
C GLY A 349 26.91 -14.63 -14.10
N MET A 350 26.72 -15.89 -14.51
CA MET A 350 26.76 -17.05 -13.61
C MET A 350 27.41 -18.23 -14.29
N VAL A 351 28.08 -19.09 -13.50
CA VAL A 351 28.60 -20.38 -13.92
C VAL A 351 28.47 -21.39 -12.80
N ALA A 352 28.12 -22.62 -13.13
CA ALA A 352 28.12 -23.74 -12.18
C ALA A 352 29.35 -24.61 -12.37
N ASP A 353 29.92 -25.12 -11.27
CA ASP A 353 30.97 -26.13 -11.32
C ASP A 353 30.39 -27.55 -11.31
N GLU A 354 31.28 -28.56 -11.32
CA GLU A 354 30.91 -29.98 -11.36
C GLU A 354 30.22 -30.45 -10.06
N ASP A 355 30.42 -29.74 -8.96
CA ASP A 355 29.82 -30.02 -7.65
C ASP A 355 28.44 -29.33 -7.49
N GLY A 356 28.01 -28.55 -8.47
CA GLY A 356 26.76 -27.81 -8.47
C GLY A 356 26.81 -26.47 -7.73
N MET A 357 28.02 -26.01 -7.36
CA MET A 357 28.20 -24.65 -6.82
C MET A 357 28.03 -23.63 -7.94
N ILE A 358 27.28 -22.58 -7.66
CA ILE A 358 27.06 -21.46 -8.60
C ILE A 358 27.93 -20.29 -8.18
N TYR A 359 28.72 -19.81 -9.10
CA TYR A 359 29.50 -18.57 -8.98
C TYR A 359 28.81 -17.49 -9.79
N ALA A 360 28.63 -16.33 -9.20
CA ALA A 360 27.95 -15.22 -9.83
C ALA A 360 28.85 -13.98 -9.81
N VAL A 361 28.62 -13.05 -10.72
CA VAL A 361 29.28 -11.74 -10.77
C VAL A 361 28.23 -10.65 -10.94
N ASN A 362 28.33 -9.61 -10.13
CA ASN A 362 27.51 -8.42 -10.27
C ASN A 362 27.93 -7.63 -11.52
N ASP A 363 27.01 -6.84 -12.05
CA ASP A 363 27.32 -5.77 -12.98
C ASP A 363 28.04 -4.62 -12.23
N SER A 364 28.50 -3.63 -12.97
CA SER A 364 29.13 -2.41 -12.45
C SER A 364 28.26 -1.62 -11.46
N PHE A 365 26.99 -1.97 -11.35
CA PHE A 365 26.01 -1.32 -10.45
C PHE A 365 26.40 -1.47 -8.96
N TYR A 366 26.79 -2.66 -8.53
CA TYR A 366 27.24 -2.91 -7.16
C TYR A 366 28.73 -3.30 -7.15
N GLY A 367 29.57 -2.47 -7.77
CA GLY A 367 31.00 -2.76 -7.97
C GLY A 367 31.81 -2.88 -6.68
N TYR A 368 31.30 -2.41 -5.55
CA TYR A 368 31.94 -2.53 -4.24
C TYR A 368 31.33 -3.63 -3.37
N GLN A 369 30.25 -4.24 -3.84
CA GLN A 369 29.63 -5.35 -3.11
C GLN A 369 30.52 -6.60 -3.23
N PRO A 370 30.88 -7.29 -2.13
CA PRO A 370 31.55 -8.58 -2.20
C PRO A 370 30.65 -9.59 -2.92
N THR A 371 31.19 -10.28 -3.89
CA THR A 371 30.50 -11.34 -4.63
C THR A 371 30.86 -12.71 -4.10
#